data_56338312b4b0ee794ca0d5ced589fb3f
#
_entry.id   56338312b4b0ee794ca0d5ced589fb3f
#
_cell.length_a   1.000
_cell.length_b   1.000
_cell.length_c   1.000
_cell.angle_alpha   90.00
_cell.angle_beta   90.00
_cell.angle_gamma   90.00
#
_symmetry.space_group_name_H-M   'P 1'
#
loop_
_entity.id
_entity.type
_entity.pdbx_description
1 polymer ?
#
loop_
_entity_poly.entity_id
_entity_poly.type
_entity_poly.pdbx_seq_one_letter_code
_entity_poly.pdbx_strand_id
1 'polypeptide(L)'
;MNQFFTKKMAATSCIIMNTFLLLIHIGLFVFFVYYHIRYMYIFNVFSMVFYACGYFFVWKEMLSQYFQLVAVEVMLHMVLATICLGCGYGFQLCLLGMVPVYFYGNYFSMQVQKKKVHGIFLGILSMILYIVVYAREHFRGPYYVIDDNVQFAIRICMGVINFAIIILCMSLLIRHVIASESELLRKADYDALTKLPNRYYML
;
A
#
# COMPACT_ATOMS: atom_id res chain seq x y z
N MET A 1 7.17 -11.10 23.85
CA MET A 1 7.58 -10.29 22.67
C MET A 1 7.35 -11.17 21.47
N ASN A 2 6.37 -10.82 20.63
CA ASN A 2 5.94 -11.66 19.50
C ASN A 2 7.10 -11.93 18.57
N GLN A 3 7.50 -13.20 18.43
CA GLN A 3 8.57 -13.62 17.51
C GLN A 3 8.25 -13.36 16.03
N PHE A 4 7.02 -12.97 15.69
CA PHE A 4 6.57 -12.77 14.31
C PHE A 4 6.98 -11.44 13.65
N PHE A 5 7.29 -10.38 14.44
CA PHE A 5 7.73 -9.10 13.88
C PHE A 5 8.88 -8.51 14.69
N THR A 6 10.09 -8.84 14.32
CA THR A 6 11.23 -8.05 14.76
C THR A 6 11.30 -6.76 13.93
N LYS A 7 11.78 -5.66 14.52
CA LYS A 7 12.04 -4.41 13.78
C LYS A 7 12.89 -4.64 12.52
N LYS A 8 13.84 -5.59 12.59
CA LYS A 8 14.69 -5.96 11.46
C LYS A 8 13.90 -6.57 10.30
N MET A 9 12.98 -7.49 10.58
CA MET A 9 12.11 -8.08 9.55
C MET A 9 11.23 -7.00 8.91
N ALA A 10 10.68 -6.10 9.73
CA ALA A 10 9.89 -4.97 9.26
C ALA A 10 10.67 -4.06 8.33
N ALA A 11 11.89 -3.67 8.72
CA ALA A 11 12.77 -2.85 7.90
C ALA A 11 13.13 -3.56 6.57
N THR A 12 13.45 -4.85 6.62
CA THR A 12 13.73 -5.65 5.40
C THR A 12 12.52 -5.68 4.46
N SER A 13 11.30 -5.90 4.99
CA SER A 13 10.07 -5.87 4.18
C SER A 13 9.83 -4.49 3.54
N CYS A 14 10.08 -3.41 4.28
CA CYS A 14 10.00 -2.05 3.73
C CYS A 14 11.03 -1.80 2.64
N ILE A 15 12.28 -2.28 2.78
CA ILE A 15 13.31 -2.18 1.75
C ILE A 15 12.90 -2.92 0.48
N ILE A 16 12.41 -4.16 0.61
CA ILE A 16 11.94 -4.95 -0.54
C ILE A 16 10.80 -4.24 -1.27
N MET A 17 9.80 -3.76 -0.51
CA MET A 17 8.68 -3.01 -1.06
C MET A 17 9.14 -1.72 -1.77
N ASN A 18 10.02 -0.95 -1.12
CA ASN A 18 10.57 0.29 -1.69
C ASN A 18 11.35 0.04 -2.99
N THR A 19 12.18 -1.02 -3.02
CA THR A 19 12.93 -1.39 -4.22
C THR A 19 11.98 -1.80 -5.35
N PHE A 20 10.95 -2.58 -5.04
CA PHE A 20 9.95 -2.99 -6.01
C PHE A 20 9.19 -1.79 -6.60
N LEU A 21 8.75 -0.84 -5.74
CA LEU A 21 8.08 0.39 -6.18
C LEU A 21 9.01 1.27 -7.03
N LEU A 22 10.29 1.40 -6.66
CA LEU A 22 11.27 2.12 -7.47
C LEU A 22 11.44 1.50 -8.86
N LEU A 23 11.53 0.16 -8.95
CA LEU A 23 11.65 -0.54 -10.24
C LEU A 23 10.38 -0.36 -11.10
N ILE A 24 9.20 -0.39 -10.50
CA ILE A 24 7.94 -0.08 -11.19
C ILE A 24 8.00 1.33 -11.78
N HIS A 25 8.44 2.33 -11.00
CA HIS A 25 8.48 3.72 -11.47
C HIS A 25 9.52 3.93 -12.58
N ILE A 26 10.63 3.17 -12.58
CA ILE A 26 11.57 3.16 -13.70
C ILE A 26 10.88 2.62 -14.96
N GLY A 27 10.14 1.53 -14.85
CA GLY A 27 9.37 0.99 -15.98
C GLY A 27 8.28 1.94 -16.48
N LEU A 28 7.52 2.55 -15.56
CA LEU A 28 6.51 3.56 -15.88
C LEU A 28 7.13 4.80 -16.51
N PHE A 29 8.32 5.24 -16.10
CA PHE A 29 9.02 6.34 -16.70
C PHE A 29 9.31 6.08 -18.19
N VAL A 30 9.85 4.90 -18.49
CA VAL A 30 10.11 4.50 -19.89
C VAL A 30 8.81 4.48 -20.69
N PHE A 31 7.73 3.93 -20.13
CA PHE A 31 6.41 3.91 -20.75
C PHE A 31 5.89 5.32 -21.03
N PHE A 32 5.90 6.22 -20.05
CA PHE A 32 5.38 7.57 -20.20
C PHE A 32 6.22 8.43 -21.18
N VAL A 33 7.54 8.20 -21.23
CA VAL A 33 8.42 8.86 -22.22
C VAL A 33 8.10 8.34 -23.62
N TYR A 34 7.96 7.03 -23.79
CA TYR A 34 7.65 6.40 -25.09
C TYR A 34 6.33 6.92 -25.70
N TYR A 35 5.29 7.05 -24.86
CA TYR A 35 3.99 7.57 -25.29
C TYR A 35 3.85 9.10 -25.19
N HIS A 36 4.92 9.83 -24.93
CA HIS A 36 4.96 11.30 -24.82
C HIS A 36 3.97 11.89 -23.81
N ILE A 37 3.70 11.17 -22.70
CA ILE A 37 2.78 11.60 -21.65
C ILE A 37 3.51 12.55 -20.70
N ARG A 38 3.66 13.82 -21.11
CA ARG A 38 4.54 14.80 -20.47
C ARG A 38 4.31 14.96 -18.98
N TYR A 39 3.07 15.11 -18.52
CA TYR A 39 2.77 15.32 -17.11
C TYR A 39 3.17 14.11 -16.26
N MET A 40 2.96 12.90 -16.80
CA MET A 40 3.28 11.67 -16.08
C MET A 40 4.78 11.39 -16.00
N TYR A 41 5.56 11.57 -17.07
CA TYR A 41 6.99 11.32 -16.94
C TYR A 41 7.70 12.35 -16.05
N ILE A 42 7.24 13.61 -16.01
CA ILE A 42 7.77 14.62 -15.07
C ILE A 42 7.43 14.21 -13.64
N PHE A 43 6.16 13.90 -13.34
CA PHE A 43 5.76 13.47 -12.01
C PHE A 43 6.48 12.19 -11.58
N ASN A 44 6.68 11.27 -12.50
CA ASN A 44 7.35 10.00 -12.23
C ASN A 44 8.83 10.16 -11.84
N VAL A 45 9.52 11.20 -12.34
CA VAL A 45 10.87 11.57 -11.86
C VAL A 45 10.84 11.91 -10.37
N PHE A 46 9.83 12.69 -9.91
CA PHE A 46 9.66 12.96 -8.48
C PHE A 46 9.39 11.69 -7.69
N SER A 47 8.57 10.78 -8.21
CA SER A 47 8.32 9.48 -7.58
C SER A 47 9.61 8.65 -7.46
N MET A 48 10.44 8.59 -8.50
CA MET A 48 11.73 7.88 -8.44
C MET A 48 12.66 8.48 -7.38
N VAL A 49 12.77 9.81 -7.30
CA VAL A 49 13.54 10.49 -6.27
C VAL A 49 12.96 10.20 -4.87
N PHE A 50 11.64 10.24 -4.74
CA PHE A 50 10.95 9.90 -3.50
C PHE A 50 11.29 8.48 -3.01
N TYR A 51 11.22 7.47 -3.89
CA TYR A 51 11.59 6.09 -3.53
C TYR A 51 13.09 5.92 -3.31
N ALA A 52 13.95 6.68 -3.97
CA ALA A 52 15.37 6.72 -3.64
C ALA A 52 15.60 7.28 -2.22
N CYS A 53 14.88 8.33 -1.82
CA CYS A 53 14.88 8.85 -0.46
C CYS A 53 14.22 7.89 0.55
N GLY A 54 13.35 6.99 0.10
CA GLY A 54 12.66 6.00 0.94
C GLY A 54 13.61 5.13 1.76
N TYR A 55 14.78 4.78 1.20
CA TYR A 55 15.82 4.04 1.93
C TYR A 55 16.34 4.77 3.16
N PHE A 56 16.42 6.10 3.12
CA PHE A 56 16.81 6.92 4.27
C PHE A 56 15.78 6.82 5.41
N PHE A 57 14.48 6.85 5.12
CA PHE A 57 13.43 6.69 6.13
C PHE A 57 13.49 5.32 6.80
N VAL A 58 13.75 4.27 6.00
CA VAL A 58 13.88 2.90 6.54
C VAL A 58 15.15 2.78 7.38
N TRP A 59 16.28 3.33 6.93
CA TRP A 59 17.53 3.36 7.69
C TRP A 59 17.39 4.10 9.04
N LYS A 60 16.64 5.20 9.08
CA LYS A 60 16.33 5.93 10.31
C LYS A 60 15.23 5.28 11.16
N GLU A 61 14.79 4.07 10.81
CA GLU A 61 13.69 3.36 11.48
C GLU A 61 12.37 4.16 11.54
N MET A 62 12.13 5.08 10.60
CA MET A 62 10.93 5.90 10.51
C MET A 62 9.82 5.19 9.70
N LEU A 63 9.56 3.91 10.01
CA LEU A 63 8.71 3.03 9.18
C LEU A 63 7.25 3.51 9.07
N SER A 64 6.69 4.06 10.16
CA SER A 64 5.32 4.59 10.16
C SER A 64 5.17 5.81 9.26
N GLN A 65 6.14 6.72 9.31
CA GLN A 65 6.17 7.90 8.45
C GLN A 65 6.39 7.51 7.00
N TYR A 66 7.34 6.60 6.74
CA TYR A 66 7.59 6.04 5.42
C TYR A 66 6.30 5.47 4.81
N PHE A 67 5.57 4.64 5.57
CA PHE A 67 4.33 4.03 5.10
C PHE A 67 3.25 5.08 4.73
N GLN A 68 3.08 6.11 5.56
CA GLN A 68 2.11 7.18 5.29
C GLN A 68 2.50 7.98 4.05
N LEU A 69 3.79 8.29 3.88
CA LEU A 69 4.30 9.01 2.71
C LEU A 69 4.13 8.21 1.42
N VAL A 70 4.42 6.90 1.46
CA VAL A 70 4.16 5.99 0.33
C VAL A 70 2.67 5.95 -0.02
N ALA A 71 1.80 5.87 0.99
CA ALA A 71 0.35 5.87 0.76
C ALA A 71 -0.13 7.15 0.05
N VAL A 72 0.40 8.31 0.45
CA VAL A 72 0.09 9.60 -0.19
C VAL A 72 0.65 9.66 -1.60
N GLU A 73 1.89 9.23 -1.81
CA GLU A 73 2.53 9.21 -3.13
C GLU A 73 1.74 8.35 -4.12
N VAL A 74 1.38 7.11 -3.73
CA VAL A 74 0.58 6.22 -4.58
C VAL A 74 -0.78 6.85 -4.92
N MET A 75 -1.47 7.46 -3.94
CA MET A 75 -2.74 8.15 -4.22
C MET A 75 -2.57 9.27 -5.25
N LEU A 76 -1.57 10.13 -5.08
CA LEU A 76 -1.32 11.24 -6.00
C LEU A 76 -0.93 10.75 -7.39
N HIS A 77 -0.10 9.72 -7.48
CA HIS A 77 0.30 9.10 -8.74
C HIS A 77 -0.91 8.54 -9.49
N MET A 78 -1.76 7.76 -8.82
CA MET A 78 -2.94 7.14 -9.44
C MET A 78 -4.00 8.17 -9.84
N VAL A 79 -4.20 9.21 -9.04
CA VAL A 79 -5.07 10.34 -9.39
C VAL A 79 -4.56 11.04 -10.66
N LEU A 80 -3.27 11.37 -10.71
CA LEU A 80 -2.69 12.05 -11.85
C LEU A 80 -2.70 11.16 -13.10
N ALA A 81 -2.38 9.87 -12.97
CA ALA A 81 -2.44 8.92 -14.07
C ALA A 81 -3.87 8.82 -14.64
N THR A 82 -4.89 8.76 -13.76
CA THR A 82 -6.29 8.75 -14.19
C THR A 82 -6.69 10.05 -14.88
N ILE A 83 -6.25 11.20 -14.38
CA ILE A 83 -6.51 12.51 -15.01
C ILE A 83 -5.86 12.58 -16.40
N CYS A 84 -4.65 12.05 -16.55
CA CYS A 84 -3.90 12.09 -17.79
C CYS A 84 -4.44 11.11 -18.85
N LEU A 85 -4.71 9.88 -18.44
CA LEU A 85 -5.00 8.77 -19.36
C LEU A 85 -6.46 8.33 -19.37
N GLY A 86 -7.21 8.68 -18.31
CA GLY A 86 -8.62 8.30 -18.15
C GLY A 86 -8.83 7.02 -17.33
N CYS A 87 -10.08 6.83 -16.90
CA CYS A 87 -10.52 5.63 -16.15
C CYS A 87 -10.43 4.35 -16.98
N GLY A 88 -10.38 4.49 -18.30
CA GLY A 88 -10.24 3.37 -19.22
C GLY A 88 -9.00 2.51 -18.98
N TYR A 89 -7.95 3.04 -18.38
CA TYR A 89 -6.72 2.32 -18.01
C TYR A 89 -6.79 1.62 -16.66
N GLY A 90 -7.75 1.94 -15.81
CA GLY A 90 -7.95 1.28 -14.52
C GLY A 90 -7.05 1.78 -13.39
N PHE A 91 -6.28 2.87 -13.55
CA PHE A 91 -5.41 3.41 -12.49
C PHE A 91 -6.19 3.80 -11.23
N GLN A 92 -7.42 4.32 -11.38
CA GLN A 92 -8.30 4.65 -10.25
C GLN A 92 -8.66 3.44 -9.38
N LEU A 93 -8.58 2.21 -9.92
CA LEU A 93 -8.84 1.00 -9.14
C LEU A 93 -7.83 0.83 -8.00
N CYS A 94 -6.60 1.34 -8.15
CA CYS A 94 -5.62 1.31 -7.09
C CYS A 94 -6.06 2.10 -5.85
N LEU A 95 -6.88 3.14 -6.00
CA LEU A 95 -7.44 3.87 -4.86
C LEU A 95 -8.34 2.97 -4.00
N LEU A 96 -9.05 2.02 -4.61
CA LEU A 96 -9.83 0.99 -3.89
C LEU A 96 -8.91 -0.10 -3.32
N GLY A 97 -7.98 -0.60 -4.12
CA GLY A 97 -7.04 -1.66 -3.73
C GLY A 97 -6.13 -1.27 -2.57
N MET A 98 -5.86 0.03 -2.40
CA MET A 98 -5.05 0.53 -1.29
C MET A 98 -5.78 0.56 0.06
N VAL A 99 -7.11 0.48 0.11
CA VAL A 99 -7.85 0.52 1.38
C VAL A 99 -7.41 -0.57 2.36
N PRO A 100 -7.36 -1.86 1.99
CA PRO A 100 -6.83 -2.90 2.89
C PRO A 100 -5.37 -2.67 3.28
N VAL A 101 -4.56 -2.06 2.38
CA VAL A 101 -3.15 -1.71 2.67
C VAL A 101 -3.07 -0.72 3.81
N TYR A 102 -3.94 0.31 3.86
CA TYR A 102 -3.94 1.31 4.94
C TYR A 102 -4.27 0.68 6.30
N PHE A 103 -5.23 -0.23 6.35
CA PHE A 103 -5.57 -0.95 7.58
C PHE A 103 -4.45 -1.90 8.02
N TYR A 104 -3.87 -2.64 7.08
CA TYR A 104 -2.72 -3.50 7.36
C TYR A 104 -1.52 -2.68 7.84
N GLY A 105 -1.24 -1.55 7.20
CA GLY A 105 -0.16 -0.64 7.58
C GLY A 105 -0.35 -0.04 8.98
N ASN A 106 -1.59 0.30 9.36
CA ASN A 106 -1.90 0.73 10.72
C ASN A 106 -1.64 -0.39 11.74
N TYR A 107 -2.13 -1.60 11.46
CA TYR A 107 -1.87 -2.77 12.31
C TYR A 107 -0.37 -3.03 12.46
N PHE A 108 0.35 -3.09 11.34
CA PHE A 108 1.80 -3.29 11.31
C PHE A 108 2.57 -2.22 12.10
N SER A 109 2.26 -0.96 11.87
CA SER A 109 2.89 0.18 12.55
C SER A 109 2.65 0.15 14.07
N MET A 110 1.45 -0.21 14.50
CA MET A 110 1.12 -0.39 15.92
C MET A 110 1.90 -1.54 16.55
N GLN A 111 2.11 -2.64 15.85
CA GLN A 111 2.89 -3.78 16.36
C GLN A 111 4.38 -3.47 16.47
N VAL A 112 4.95 -2.79 15.47
CA VAL A 112 6.41 -2.59 15.37
C VAL A 112 6.89 -1.34 16.11
N GLN A 113 6.18 -0.21 15.97
CA GLN A 113 6.61 1.09 16.48
C GLN A 113 5.69 1.70 17.54
N LYS A 114 4.55 1.08 17.84
CA LYS A 114 3.50 1.64 18.70
C LYS A 114 2.97 3.00 18.21
N LYS A 115 3.09 3.28 16.90
CA LYS A 115 2.63 4.50 16.24
C LYS A 115 1.41 4.20 15.39
N LYS A 116 0.42 5.09 15.42
CA LYS A 116 -0.80 4.97 14.60
C LYS A 116 -0.53 5.49 13.18
N VAL A 117 -1.03 4.76 12.20
CA VAL A 117 -1.27 5.24 10.83
C VAL A 117 -2.77 5.49 10.72
N HIS A 118 -3.15 6.64 10.19
CA HIS A 118 -4.56 7.02 10.11
C HIS A 118 -5.30 6.30 8.95
N GLY A 119 -5.41 4.97 9.04
CA GLY A 119 -5.95 4.12 7.97
C GLY A 119 -7.37 4.48 7.55
N ILE A 120 -8.26 4.83 8.50
CA ILE A 120 -9.63 5.28 8.19
C ILE A 120 -9.60 6.60 7.40
N PHE A 121 -8.80 7.57 7.83
CA PHE A 121 -8.67 8.85 7.12
C PHE A 121 -8.13 8.63 5.69
N LEU A 122 -7.09 7.85 5.52
CA LEU A 122 -6.53 7.52 4.20
C LEU A 122 -7.56 6.79 3.32
N GLY A 123 -8.35 5.88 3.89
CA GLY A 123 -9.42 5.18 3.18
C GLY A 123 -10.53 6.12 2.71
N ILE A 124 -11.00 7.03 3.57
CA ILE A 124 -12.01 8.04 3.21
C ILE A 124 -11.46 8.98 2.14
N LEU A 125 -10.22 9.45 2.29
CA LEU A 125 -9.56 10.31 1.31
C LEU A 125 -9.46 9.60 -0.05
N SER A 126 -9.06 8.32 -0.06
CA SER A 126 -8.97 7.50 -1.27
C SER A 126 -10.32 7.37 -1.97
N MET A 127 -11.40 7.15 -1.21
CA MET A 127 -12.77 7.10 -1.72
C MET A 127 -13.19 8.44 -2.35
N ILE A 128 -12.92 9.56 -1.68
CA ILE A 128 -13.24 10.90 -2.20
C ILE A 128 -12.47 11.14 -3.51
N LEU A 129 -11.17 10.84 -3.54
CA LEU A 129 -10.35 11.00 -4.74
C LEU A 129 -10.83 10.13 -5.89
N TYR A 130 -11.24 8.87 -5.61
CA TYR A 130 -11.85 7.99 -6.62
C TYR A 130 -13.09 8.63 -7.25
N ILE A 131 -14.01 9.14 -6.44
CA ILE A 131 -15.23 9.80 -6.92
C ILE A 131 -14.89 11.04 -7.74
N VAL A 132 -13.96 11.86 -7.24
CA VAL A 132 -13.56 13.13 -7.89
C VAL A 132 -12.93 12.87 -9.26
N VAL A 133 -12.01 11.91 -9.39
CA VAL A 133 -11.36 11.64 -10.69
C VAL A 133 -12.35 11.03 -11.68
N TYR A 134 -13.28 10.18 -11.21
CA TYR A 134 -14.32 9.59 -12.04
C TYR A 134 -15.31 10.65 -12.56
N ALA A 135 -15.77 11.54 -11.67
CA ALA A 135 -16.63 12.66 -12.04
C ALA A 135 -15.92 13.63 -13.00
N ARG A 136 -14.65 13.95 -12.72
CA ARG A 136 -13.85 14.82 -13.59
C ARG A 136 -13.71 14.24 -15.00
N GLU A 137 -13.48 12.94 -15.12
CA GLU A 137 -13.37 12.30 -16.43
C GLU A 137 -14.69 12.38 -17.23
N HIS A 138 -15.82 12.17 -16.55
CA HIS A 138 -17.14 12.29 -17.20
C HIS A 138 -17.35 13.66 -17.85
N PHE A 139 -16.88 14.74 -17.19
CA PHE A 139 -17.10 16.11 -17.70
C PHE A 139 -16.00 16.63 -18.63
N ARG A 140 -14.75 16.14 -18.53
CA ARG A 140 -13.61 16.71 -19.22
C ARG A 140 -12.80 15.73 -20.08
N GLY A 141 -13.00 14.43 -19.90
CA GLY A 141 -12.18 13.40 -20.56
C GLY A 141 -10.70 13.40 -20.16
N PRO A 142 -9.90 12.48 -20.68
CA PRO A 142 -8.47 12.39 -20.44
C PRO A 142 -7.67 13.46 -21.23
N TYR A 143 -6.44 13.76 -20.79
CA TYR A 143 -5.53 14.65 -21.53
C TYR A 143 -4.81 13.94 -22.67
N TYR A 144 -4.59 12.64 -22.59
CA TYR A 144 -3.87 11.84 -23.57
C TYR A 144 -4.69 10.62 -23.94
N VAL A 145 -4.73 10.31 -25.22
CA VAL A 145 -5.35 9.11 -25.75
C VAL A 145 -4.26 8.27 -26.40
N ILE A 146 -4.18 7.01 -26.02
CA ILE A 146 -3.25 6.02 -26.57
C ILE A 146 -4.09 4.94 -27.26
N ASP A 147 -3.43 4.03 -27.96
CA ASP A 147 -4.05 2.89 -28.63
C ASP A 147 -4.93 2.05 -27.69
N ASP A 148 -6.11 1.63 -28.19
CA ASP A 148 -7.10 0.88 -27.41
C ASP A 148 -6.59 -0.47 -26.92
N ASN A 149 -5.69 -1.13 -27.65
CA ASN A 149 -5.10 -2.40 -27.23
C ASN A 149 -4.19 -2.21 -26.01
N VAL A 150 -3.42 -1.12 -26.00
CA VAL A 150 -2.57 -0.74 -24.88
C VAL A 150 -3.44 -0.40 -23.67
N GLN A 151 -4.50 0.36 -23.87
CA GLN A 151 -5.46 0.66 -22.81
C GLN A 151 -6.06 -0.61 -22.21
N PHE A 152 -6.52 -1.52 -23.05
CA PHE A 152 -7.09 -2.80 -22.61
C PHE A 152 -6.07 -3.63 -21.82
N ALA A 153 -4.84 -3.78 -22.33
CA ALA A 153 -3.80 -4.53 -21.65
C ALA A 153 -3.48 -3.95 -20.27
N ILE A 154 -3.32 -2.64 -20.15
CA ILE A 154 -3.04 -1.97 -18.87
C ILE A 154 -4.23 -2.13 -17.92
N ARG A 155 -5.48 -2.01 -18.39
CA ARG A 155 -6.67 -2.22 -17.58
C ARG A 155 -6.71 -3.60 -16.94
N ILE A 156 -6.42 -4.64 -17.72
CA ILE A 156 -6.35 -6.02 -17.21
C ILE A 156 -5.23 -6.15 -16.17
N CYS A 157 -4.02 -5.63 -16.46
CA CYS A 157 -2.92 -5.63 -15.51
C CYS A 157 -3.29 -4.90 -14.20
N MET A 158 -3.89 -3.73 -14.28
CA MET A 158 -4.34 -2.97 -13.10
C MET A 158 -5.38 -3.76 -12.29
N GLY A 159 -6.33 -4.41 -12.96
CA GLY A 159 -7.31 -5.29 -12.32
C GLY A 159 -6.62 -6.42 -11.54
N VAL A 160 -5.75 -7.18 -12.21
CA VAL A 160 -4.99 -8.29 -11.59
C VAL A 160 -4.16 -7.81 -10.40
N ILE A 161 -3.42 -6.70 -10.55
CA ILE A 161 -2.60 -6.11 -9.48
C ILE A 161 -3.47 -5.75 -8.28
N ASN A 162 -4.62 -5.10 -8.50
CA ASN A 162 -5.51 -4.70 -7.42
C ASN A 162 -6.09 -5.90 -6.67
N PHE A 163 -6.58 -6.92 -7.37
CA PHE A 163 -7.04 -8.15 -6.73
C PHE A 163 -5.93 -8.84 -5.95
N ALA A 164 -4.73 -8.93 -6.52
CA ALA A 164 -3.56 -9.51 -5.83
C ALA A 164 -3.22 -8.74 -4.54
N ILE A 165 -3.22 -7.42 -4.56
CA ILE A 165 -2.97 -6.57 -3.39
C ILE A 165 -4.04 -6.83 -2.31
N ILE A 166 -5.33 -6.83 -2.68
CA ILE A 166 -6.43 -7.06 -1.74
C ILE A 166 -6.29 -8.45 -1.10
N ILE A 167 -6.11 -9.50 -1.90
CA ILE A 167 -5.99 -10.87 -1.41
C ILE A 167 -4.77 -11.00 -0.48
N LEU A 168 -3.62 -10.47 -0.88
CA LEU A 168 -2.40 -10.52 -0.09
C LEU A 168 -2.56 -9.78 1.25
N CYS A 169 -3.03 -8.54 1.23
CA CYS A 169 -3.19 -7.75 2.44
C CYS A 169 -4.20 -8.35 3.40
N MET A 170 -5.34 -8.83 2.89
CA MET A 170 -6.35 -9.49 3.72
C MET A 170 -5.83 -10.81 4.30
N SER A 171 -5.13 -11.62 3.50
CA SER A 171 -4.52 -12.86 3.98
C SER A 171 -3.47 -12.62 5.07
N LEU A 172 -2.62 -11.60 4.90
CA LEU A 172 -1.63 -11.23 5.89
C LEU A 172 -2.29 -10.70 7.17
N LEU A 173 -3.29 -9.83 7.04
CA LEU A 173 -4.02 -9.30 8.19
C LEU A 173 -4.69 -10.41 9.01
N ILE A 174 -5.41 -11.31 8.36
CA ILE A 174 -6.08 -12.44 9.01
C ILE A 174 -5.06 -13.34 9.73
N ARG A 175 -3.97 -13.71 9.06
CA ARG A 175 -2.91 -14.52 9.69
C ARG A 175 -2.33 -13.87 10.95
N HIS A 176 -2.10 -12.56 10.91
CA HIS A 176 -1.55 -11.83 12.05
C HIS A 176 -2.56 -11.69 13.20
N VAL A 177 -3.84 -11.48 12.89
CA VAL A 177 -4.90 -11.41 13.90
C VAL A 177 -5.03 -12.75 14.59
N ILE A 178 -5.14 -13.87 13.85
CA ILE A 178 -5.24 -15.22 14.42
C ILE A 178 -4.00 -15.55 15.27
N ALA A 179 -2.79 -15.23 14.80
CA ALA A 179 -1.57 -15.47 15.56
C ALA A 179 -1.52 -14.64 16.85
N SER A 180 -2.01 -13.41 16.82
CA SER A 180 -2.09 -12.55 18.00
C SER A 180 -3.11 -13.05 19.01
N GLU A 181 -4.27 -13.51 18.55
CA GLU A 181 -5.33 -14.08 19.36
C GLU A 181 -4.87 -15.37 20.06
N SER A 182 -4.26 -16.30 19.31
CA SER A 182 -3.73 -17.55 19.88
C SER A 182 -2.64 -17.30 20.92
N GLU A 183 -1.82 -16.25 20.76
CA GLU A 183 -0.83 -15.89 21.79
C GLU A 183 -1.50 -15.30 23.04
N LEU A 184 -2.56 -14.51 22.88
CA LEU A 184 -3.33 -13.98 24.02
C LEU A 184 -4.02 -15.09 24.79
N LEU A 185 -4.66 -16.05 24.10
CA LEU A 185 -5.26 -17.23 24.72
C LEU A 185 -4.20 -18.04 25.48
N ARG A 186 -3.06 -18.33 24.86
CA ARG A 186 -1.95 -19.03 25.54
C ARG A 186 -1.46 -18.32 26.80
N LYS A 187 -1.44 -16.98 26.80
CA LYS A 187 -1.07 -16.20 28.00
C LYS A 187 -2.16 -16.19 29.07
N ALA A 188 -3.42 -16.34 28.69
CA ALA A 188 -4.52 -16.47 29.61
C ALA A 188 -4.57 -17.86 30.23
N ASP A 189 -4.26 -18.90 29.46
CA ASP A 189 -4.33 -20.32 29.89
C ASP A 189 -3.16 -20.76 30.78
N TYR A 190 -1.97 -20.14 30.63
CA TYR A 190 -0.74 -20.52 31.31
C TYR A 190 -0.13 -19.39 32.12
N ASP A 191 0.29 -19.70 33.37
CA ASP A 191 1.05 -18.74 34.18
C ASP A 191 2.41 -18.40 33.55
N ALA A 192 2.75 -17.13 33.56
CA ALA A 192 3.95 -16.65 32.87
C ALA A 192 5.27 -17.11 33.52
N LEU A 193 5.28 -17.36 34.82
CA LEU A 193 6.47 -17.74 35.60
C LEU A 193 6.64 -19.25 35.68
N THR A 194 5.57 -19.94 36.09
CA THR A 194 5.61 -21.38 36.35
C THR A 194 5.35 -22.24 35.14
N LYS A 195 4.82 -21.65 34.03
CA LYS A 195 4.34 -22.36 32.84
C LYS A 195 3.28 -23.42 33.10
N LEU A 196 2.69 -23.43 34.26
CA LEU A 196 1.61 -24.31 34.61
C LEU A 196 0.27 -23.74 34.10
N PRO A 197 -0.75 -24.61 33.88
CA PRO A 197 -2.09 -24.13 33.54
C PRO A 197 -2.60 -23.15 34.60
N ASN A 198 -3.16 -22.04 34.14
CA ASN A 198 -3.77 -21.05 35.03
C ASN A 198 -5.07 -21.58 35.59
N ARG A 199 -5.51 -21.06 36.76
CA ARG A 199 -6.77 -21.45 37.38
C ARG A 199 -7.97 -21.44 36.45
N TYR A 200 -7.99 -20.50 35.50
CA TYR A 200 -9.03 -20.41 34.47
C TYR A 200 -9.05 -21.59 33.49
N TYR A 201 -7.91 -22.24 33.24
CA TYR A 201 -7.82 -23.40 32.35
C TYR A 201 -8.28 -24.71 33.05
N MET A 202 -8.30 -24.72 34.39
CA MET A 202 -8.64 -25.93 35.19
C MET A 202 -10.11 -25.98 35.62
N LEU A 203 -10.92 -24.97 35.26
CA LEU A 203 -12.35 -24.89 35.48
C LEU A 203 -13.15 -25.14 34.22
#